data_c65a90f2cafaa34598a13184d5dce9da
#
_entry.id   c65a90f2cafaa34598a13184d5dce9da
#
_cell.length_a   1.000
_cell.length_b   1.000
_cell.length_c   1.000
_cell.angle_alpha   90.00
_cell.angle_beta   90.00
_cell.angle_gamma   90.00
#
_symmetry.space_group_name_H-M   'P 1'
#
loop_
_entity.id
_entity.type
_entity.pdbx_description
1 polymer ?
#
loop_
_entity_poly.entity_id
_entity_poly.type
_entity_poly.pdbx_seq_one_letter_code
_entity_poly.pdbx_strand_id
1 'polypeptide(L)'
;MNILFTLNDAFVPQVATCMCSIFENNKSAENITVYLIGERISQENQNKLKGFAKSYDRKVCIISINNIADYIDFDFDTNGWSSIILARLFLDKLLPQEVDRILYLDGDTLVLEDIGSLFYSDLGDKVIGMCPEPTVDKSRKEFLALKEYPYHNSGVLLIDLKKWRREEIGKKVIEFYQFHEGKLFAPDQDALNGALKEQIFTLPISFNYFNIYDVYPYKTLSELSKPTKFISQEDFNHFRKAPTIIHYLGEERPWRKGNTHRFKKEYLYYLHKTPWKDTPMEEGWQLYFVCFRIFNIVMKPFPMLRYKIINSLIPSF
;
A
#
# COMPACT_ATOMS: atom_id res chain seq x y z
N MET A 1 -12.55 12.86 -6.66
CA MET A 1 -11.31 12.25 -6.10
C MET A 1 -10.55 11.54 -7.20
N ASN A 2 -9.23 11.65 -7.22
CA ASN A 2 -8.35 10.91 -8.13
C ASN A 2 -7.68 9.78 -7.35
N ILE A 3 -7.87 8.54 -7.79
CA ILE A 3 -7.34 7.33 -7.18
C ILE A 3 -6.35 6.68 -8.15
N LEU A 4 -5.24 6.16 -7.66
CA LEU A 4 -4.22 5.53 -8.50
C LEU A 4 -3.92 4.11 -8.02
N PHE A 5 -3.76 3.20 -8.98
CA PHE A 5 -3.17 1.88 -8.77
C PHE A 5 -2.06 1.64 -9.79
N THR A 6 -1.05 0.86 -9.38
CA THR A 6 -0.07 0.27 -10.28
C THR A 6 -0.29 -1.25 -10.31
N LEU A 7 -0.35 -1.86 -11.50
CA LEU A 7 -0.70 -3.28 -11.62
C LEU A 7 -0.19 -3.91 -12.91
N ASN A 8 -0.11 -5.22 -12.92
CA ASN A 8 -0.05 -6.05 -14.13
C ASN A 8 -1.40 -6.76 -14.36
N ASP A 9 -1.54 -7.48 -15.47
CA ASP A 9 -2.80 -8.14 -15.84
C ASP A 9 -3.29 -9.16 -14.80
N ALA A 10 -2.37 -9.90 -14.18
CA ALA A 10 -2.72 -10.91 -13.18
C ALA A 10 -3.34 -10.32 -11.90
N PHE A 11 -3.07 -9.04 -11.61
CA PHE A 11 -3.56 -8.36 -10.40
C PHE A 11 -4.85 -7.57 -10.60
N VAL A 12 -5.43 -7.62 -11.82
CA VAL A 12 -6.68 -6.93 -12.15
C VAL A 12 -7.86 -7.33 -11.26
N PRO A 13 -8.10 -8.60 -10.90
CA PRO A 13 -9.21 -8.97 -10.01
C PRO A 13 -9.13 -8.31 -8.63
N GLN A 14 -7.93 -8.21 -8.05
CA GLN A 14 -7.69 -7.59 -6.75
C GLN A 14 -7.95 -6.08 -6.81
N VAL A 15 -7.37 -5.41 -7.81
CA VAL A 15 -7.62 -3.98 -8.04
C VAL A 15 -9.09 -3.70 -8.30
N ALA A 16 -9.78 -4.50 -9.11
CA ALA A 16 -11.22 -4.36 -9.36
C ALA A 16 -12.06 -4.53 -8.07
N THR A 17 -11.62 -5.42 -7.17
CA THR A 17 -12.26 -5.61 -5.86
C THR A 17 -12.09 -4.37 -4.97
N CYS A 18 -10.89 -3.79 -4.94
CA CYS A 18 -10.65 -2.53 -4.25
C CYS A 18 -11.46 -1.38 -4.87
N MET A 19 -11.48 -1.25 -6.21
CA MET A 19 -12.31 -0.26 -6.90
C MET A 19 -13.79 -0.39 -6.54
N CYS A 20 -14.32 -1.63 -6.48
CA CYS A 20 -15.69 -1.89 -6.05
C CYS A 20 -15.95 -1.33 -4.65
N SER A 21 -15.04 -1.61 -3.70
CA SER A 21 -15.17 -1.13 -2.32
C SER A 21 -15.12 0.39 -2.24
N ILE A 22 -14.27 1.05 -3.05
CA ILE A 22 -14.24 2.51 -3.14
C ILE A 22 -15.58 3.05 -3.66
N PHE A 23 -16.11 2.50 -4.73
CA PHE A 23 -17.34 2.99 -5.35
C PHE A 23 -18.56 2.80 -4.44
N GLU A 24 -18.65 1.68 -3.75
CA GLU A 24 -19.75 1.37 -2.83
C GLU A 24 -19.73 2.26 -1.57
N ASN A 25 -18.56 2.58 -1.04
CA ASN A 25 -18.44 3.34 0.21
C ASN A 25 -18.27 4.86 0.00
N ASN A 26 -18.16 5.32 -1.27
CA ASN A 26 -18.02 6.74 -1.59
C ASN A 26 -19.08 7.19 -2.61
N LYS A 27 -20.33 6.78 -2.39
CA LYS A 27 -21.45 7.13 -3.30
C LYS A 27 -21.75 8.63 -3.31
N SER A 28 -21.50 9.31 -2.20
CA SER A 28 -21.68 10.75 -2.06
C SER A 28 -20.64 11.57 -2.84
N ALA A 29 -19.52 10.97 -3.20
CA ALA A 29 -18.49 11.68 -3.97
C ALA A 29 -19.00 11.95 -5.40
N GLU A 30 -19.05 13.24 -5.77
CA GLU A 30 -19.55 13.68 -7.08
C GLU A 30 -18.76 13.02 -8.21
N ASN A 31 -17.44 13.04 -8.13
CA ASN A 31 -16.56 12.49 -9.15
C ASN A 31 -15.45 11.63 -8.54
N ILE A 32 -15.31 10.41 -9.08
CA ILE A 32 -14.16 9.54 -8.80
C ILE A 32 -13.56 9.14 -10.15
N THR A 33 -12.28 9.49 -10.35
CA THR A 33 -11.49 9.04 -11.48
C THR A 33 -10.41 8.07 -10.97
N VAL A 34 -10.38 6.86 -11.51
CA VAL A 34 -9.36 5.87 -11.19
C VAL A 34 -8.32 5.85 -12.32
N TYR A 35 -7.09 6.12 -11.98
CA TYR A 35 -5.93 5.99 -12.86
C TYR A 35 -5.28 4.62 -12.63
N LEU A 36 -5.04 3.90 -13.70
CA LEU A 36 -4.39 2.58 -13.67
C LEU A 36 -3.10 2.67 -14.48
N ILE A 37 -1.96 2.72 -13.81
CA ILE A 37 -0.67 2.57 -14.49
C ILE A 37 -0.40 1.07 -14.58
N GLY A 38 -0.49 0.56 -15.80
CA GLY A 38 -0.51 -0.87 -16.04
C GLY A 38 0.58 -1.36 -16.98
N GLU A 39 1.24 -2.45 -16.58
CA GLU A 39 2.14 -3.18 -17.46
C GLU A 39 1.39 -4.36 -18.08
N ARG A 40 1.27 -4.34 -19.44
CA ARG A 40 0.68 -5.44 -20.22
C ARG A 40 -0.73 -5.86 -19.81
N ILE A 41 -1.59 -4.91 -19.42
CA ILE A 41 -3.00 -5.21 -19.17
C ILE A 41 -3.67 -5.60 -20.48
N SER A 42 -4.27 -6.80 -20.53
CA SER A 42 -4.98 -7.33 -21.71
C SER A 42 -6.13 -6.42 -22.14
N GLN A 43 -6.41 -6.36 -23.43
CA GLN A 43 -7.52 -5.56 -23.97
C GLN A 43 -8.86 -5.98 -23.37
N GLU A 44 -9.02 -7.27 -23.07
CA GLU A 44 -10.21 -7.81 -22.42
C GLU A 44 -10.39 -7.21 -21.02
N ASN A 45 -9.34 -7.25 -20.19
CA ASN A 45 -9.37 -6.67 -18.84
C ASN A 45 -9.54 -5.15 -18.87
N GLN A 46 -8.90 -4.44 -19.82
CA GLN A 46 -9.12 -3.00 -20.01
C GLN A 46 -10.58 -2.66 -20.29
N ASN A 47 -11.23 -3.42 -21.18
CA ASN A 47 -12.63 -3.21 -21.54
C ASN A 47 -13.55 -3.52 -20.36
N LYS A 48 -13.30 -4.62 -19.64
CA LYS A 48 -14.05 -4.98 -18.43
C LYS A 48 -13.92 -3.91 -17.34
N LEU A 49 -12.70 -3.40 -17.07
CA LEU A 49 -12.46 -2.34 -16.08
C LEU A 49 -13.23 -1.06 -16.40
N LYS A 50 -13.18 -0.62 -17.67
CA LYS A 50 -13.92 0.57 -18.14
C LYS A 50 -15.44 0.37 -18.03
N GLY A 51 -15.94 -0.78 -18.45
CA GLY A 51 -17.36 -1.13 -18.33
C GLY A 51 -17.83 -1.21 -16.89
N PHE A 52 -17.03 -1.80 -16.02
CA PHE A 52 -17.29 -1.90 -14.58
C PHE A 52 -17.36 -0.52 -13.92
N ALA A 53 -16.39 0.35 -14.14
CA ALA A 53 -16.44 1.71 -13.59
C ALA A 53 -17.64 2.52 -14.12
N LYS A 54 -17.95 2.38 -15.40
CA LYS A 54 -19.11 3.03 -16.01
C LYS A 54 -20.44 2.60 -15.36
N SER A 55 -20.57 1.34 -14.91
CA SER A 55 -21.77 0.85 -14.21
C SER A 55 -22.00 1.53 -12.85
N TYR A 56 -20.96 2.14 -12.28
CA TYR A 56 -21.01 2.97 -11.06
C TYR A 56 -21.01 4.48 -11.34
N ASP A 57 -21.13 4.88 -12.61
CA ASP A 57 -20.98 6.27 -13.04
C ASP A 57 -19.60 6.86 -12.63
N ARG A 58 -18.55 6.04 -12.77
CA ARG A 58 -17.17 6.38 -12.43
C ARG A 58 -16.26 6.27 -13.66
N LYS A 59 -15.10 6.92 -13.61
CA LYS A 59 -14.15 7.02 -14.71
C LYS A 59 -12.90 6.18 -14.46
N VAL A 60 -12.43 5.47 -15.49
CA VAL A 60 -11.14 4.78 -15.48
C VAL A 60 -10.26 5.31 -16.61
N CYS A 61 -9.07 5.73 -16.26
CA CYS A 61 -8.01 6.13 -17.19
C CYS A 61 -6.88 5.11 -17.08
N ILE A 62 -6.61 4.38 -18.17
CA ILE A 62 -5.55 3.37 -18.22
C ILE A 62 -4.33 3.99 -18.91
N ILE A 63 -3.21 4.00 -18.20
CA ILE A 63 -1.91 4.45 -18.67
C ILE A 63 -1.07 3.20 -18.85
N SER A 64 -0.91 2.78 -20.10
CA SER A 64 -0.13 1.59 -20.42
C SER A 64 1.34 1.94 -20.52
N ILE A 65 2.17 1.21 -19.81
CA ILE A 65 3.63 1.25 -19.92
C ILE A 65 4.12 -0.11 -20.42
N ASN A 66 5.18 -0.11 -21.22
CA ASN A 66 5.77 -1.35 -21.72
C ASN A 66 6.65 -2.01 -20.67
N ASN A 67 7.54 -1.23 -20.08
CA ASN A 67 8.45 -1.64 -19.02
C ASN A 67 8.83 -0.42 -18.19
N ILE A 68 8.76 -0.51 -16.88
CA ILE A 68 9.20 0.58 -15.99
C ILE A 68 10.71 0.84 -16.09
N ALA A 69 11.50 -0.17 -16.48
CA ALA A 69 12.93 0.00 -16.70
C ALA A 69 13.27 1.05 -17.78
N ASP A 70 12.33 1.35 -18.70
CA ASP A 70 12.51 2.39 -19.71
C ASP A 70 12.61 3.82 -19.09
N TYR A 71 12.23 3.96 -17.81
CA TYR A 71 12.27 5.22 -17.05
C TYR A 71 13.48 5.32 -16.11
N ILE A 72 14.29 4.24 -15.99
CA ILE A 72 15.40 4.13 -15.05
C ILE A 72 16.68 3.92 -15.87
N ASP A 73 17.70 4.74 -15.65
CA ASP A 73 18.94 4.77 -16.41
C ASP A 73 20.14 4.12 -15.66
N PHE A 74 19.86 3.38 -14.60
CA PHE A 74 20.84 2.63 -13.81
C PHE A 74 20.34 1.21 -13.53
N ASP A 75 21.27 0.32 -13.19
CA ASP A 75 20.93 -1.04 -12.77
C ASP A 75 20.17 -1.04 -11.45
N PHE A 76 19.08 -1.79 -11.38
CA PHE A 76 18.26 -1.90 -10.18
C PHE A 76 17.77 -3.31 -9.92
N ASP A 77 17.57 -3.62 -8.64
CA ASP A 77 16.98 -4.87 -8.16
C ASP A 77 15.71 -4.55 -7.36
N THR A 78 14.62 -5.21 -7.70
CA THR A 78 13.35 -5.08 -6.99
C THR A 78 13.19 -6.07 -5.86
N ASN A 79 14.23 -6.82 -5.52
CA ASN A 79 14.23 -7.84 -4.45
C ASN A 79 13.06 -8.82 -4.58
N GLY A 80 12.75 -9.23 -5.83
CA GLY A 80 11.66 -10.16 -6.15
C GLY A 80 10.26 -9.54 -6.24
N TRP A 81 10.11 -8.24 -6.00
CA TRP A 81 8.85 -7.54 -6.26
C TRP A 81 8.64 -7.29 -7.76
N SER A 82 7.39 -7.16 -8.17
CA SER A 82 7.08 -6.74 -9.55
C SER A 82 7.60 -5.32 -9.78
N SER A 83 8.34 -5.11 -10.86
CA SER A 83 8.95 -3.80 -11.18
C SER A 83 7.93 -2.67 -11.34
N ILE A 84 6.68 -2.99 -11.66
CA ILE A 84 5.59 -1.99 -11.80
C ILE A 84 5.35 -1.16 -10.53
N ILE A 85 5.77 -1.65 -9.34
CA ILE A 85 5.67 -0.88 -8.10
C ILE A 85 6.47 0.42 -8.18
N LEU A 86 7.58 0.44 -8.93
CA LEU A 86 8.41 1.63 -9.11
C LEU A 86 7.70 2.73 -9.93
N ALA A 87 6.62 2.41 -10.65
CA ALA A 87 5.88 3.41 -11.43
C ALA A 87 5.33 4.55 -10.55
N ARG A 88 5.07 4.28 -9.26
CA ARG A 88 4.65 5.33 -8.29
C ARG A 88 5.72 6.40 -8.02
N LEU A 89 6.96 6.17 -8.42
CA LEU A 89 8.04 7.14 -8.28
C LEU A 89 8.11 8.13 -9.45
N PHE A 90 7.41 7.85 -10.56
CA PHE A 90 7.41 8.61 -11.80
C PHE A 90 6.07 9.32 -12.09
N LEU A 91 5.31 9.67 -11.05
CA LEU A 91 3.96 10.23 -11.19
C LEU A 91 3.93 11.58 -11.92
N ASP A 92 4.98 12.36 -11.81
CA ASP A 92 5.18 13.62 -12.54
C ASP A 92 5.25 13.42 -14.05
N LYS A 93 5.77 12.27 -14.50
CA LYS A 93 5.90 11.90 -15.92
C LYS A 93 4.71 11.15 -16.46
N LEU A 94 4.05 10.34 -15.62
CA LEU A 94 3.02 9.40 -16.03
C LEU A 94 1.60 9.95 -15.92
N LEU A 95 1.34 10.87 -14.99
CA LEU A 95 0.00 11.41 -14.77
C LEU A 95 -0.24 12.72 -15.50
N PRO A 96 -1.47 12.97 -15.97
CA PRO A 96 -1.86 14.22 -16.62
C PRO A 96 -1.54 15.45 -15.74
N GLN A 97 -1.15 16.55 -16.38
CA GLN A 97 -0.70 17.77 -15.68
C GLN A 97 -1.80 18.44 -14.84
N GLU A 98 -3.06 18.24 -15.22
CA GLU A 98 -4.25 18.75 -14.51
C GLU A 98 -4.57 18.00 -13.22
N VAL A 99 -3.87 16.89 -12.92
CA VAL A 99 -4.05 16.15 -11.68
C VAL A 99 -3.16 16.73 -10.60
N ASP A 100 -3.71 17.55 -9.72
CA ASP A 100 -2.98 18.23 -8.66
C ASP A 100 -2.81 17.39 -7.38
N ARG A 101 -3.70 16.40 -7.16
CA ARG A 101 -3.72 15.53 -5.98
C ARG A 101 -4.17 14.13 -6.36
N ILE A 102 -3.53 13.11 -5.75
CA ILE A 102 -3.86 11.73 -5.98
C ILE A 102 -3.75 10.90 -4.70
N LEU A 103 -4.67 9.96 -4.53
CA LEU A 103 -4.58 8.90 -3.53
C LEU A 103 -4.13 7.62 -4.22
N TYR A 104 -2.89 7.21 -3.98
CA TYR A 104 -2.37 5.92 -4.41
C TYR A 104 -2.79 4.84 -3.41
N LEU A 105 -3.21 3.70 -3.95
CA LEU A 105 -3.54 2.50 -3.19
C LEU A 105 -2.86 1.28 -3.80
N ASP A 106 -2.27 0.42 -2.97
CA ASP A 106 -1.84 -0.91 -3.43
C ASP A 106 -3.06 -1.75 -3.83
N GLY A 107 -2.91 -2.60 -4.83
CA GLY A 107 -4.01 -3.43 -5.34
C GLY A 107 -4.52 -4.48 -4.34
N ASP A 108 -3.78 -4.74 -3.26
CA ASP A 108 -4.18 -5.61 -2.14
C ASP A 108 -4.74 -4.82 -0.95
N THR A 109 -5.34 -3.66 -1.22
CA THR A 109 -6.11 -2.89 -0.23
C THR A 109 -7.62 -3.07 -0.40
N LEU A 110 -8.38 -2.71 0.61
CA LEU A 110 -9.86 -2.71 0.59
C LEU A 110 -10.40 -1.53 1.39
N VAL A 111 -11.26 -0.73 0.79
CA VAL A 111 -11.86 0.45 1.42
C VAL A 111 -13.18 0.05 2.06
N LEU A 112 -13.34 0.30 3.37
CA LEU A 112 -14.54 -0.09 4.13
C LEU A 112 -15.45 1.08 4.48
N GLU A 113 -14.92 2.32 4.42
CA GLU A 113 -15.62 3.53 4.81
C GLU A 113 -15.37 4.65 3.78
N ASP A 114 -16.01 5.81 3.95
CA ASP A 114 -15.75 7.00 3.12
C ASP A 114 -14.30 7.49 3.29
N ILE A 115 -13.62 7.70 2.16
CA ILE A 115 -12.23 8.17 2.10
C ILE A 115 -12.09 9.66 1.76
N GLY A 116 -13.19 10.40 1.75
CA GLY A 116 -13.17 11.84 1.47
C GLY A 116 -12.31 12.59 2.47
N SER A 117 -12.44 12.27 3.77
CA SER A 117 -11.62 12.86 4.83
C SER A 117 -10.13 12.64 4.62
N LEU A 118 -9.71 11.46 4.13
CA LEU A 118 -8.34 11.19 3.74
C LEU A 118 -7.94 12.00 2.51
N PHE A 119 -8.74 11.91 1.43
CA PHE A 119 -8.38 12.53 0.16
C PHE A 119 -8.23 14.06 0.27
N TYR A 120 -9.06 14.71 1.10
CA TYR A 120 -9.03 16.17 1.32
C TYR A 120 -8.23 16.60 2.54
N SER A 121 -7.49 15.68 3.21
CA SER A 121 -6.62 16.03 4.33
C SER A 121 -5.60 17.09 3.94
N ASP A 122 -5.41 18.06 4.83
CA ASP A 122 -4.34 19.04 4.67
C ASP A 122 -3.00 18.40 5.07
N LEU A 123 -2.07 18.38 4.14
CA LEU A 123 -0.71 17.90 4.37
C LEU A 123 0.23 19.01 4.89
N GLY A 124 -0.27 20.24 5.06
CA GLY A 124 0.53 21.38 5.45
C GLY A 124 1.69 21.66 4.47
N ASP A 125 2.89 21.71 5.01
CA ASP A 125 4.12 21.88 4.22
C ASP A 125 4.61 20.57 3.56
N LYS A 126 4.05 19.42 3.91
CA LYS A 126 4.47 18.10 3.42
C LYS A 126 3.97 17.82 2.00
N VAL A 127 4.68 16.94 1.30
CA VAL A 127 4.36 16.56 -0.08
C VAL A 127 3.57 15.27 -0.17
N ILE A 128 3.72 14.39 0.82
CA ILE A 128 3.13 13.05 0.84
C ILE A 128 2.63 12.68 2.23
N GLY A 129 1.46 12.06 2.29
CA GLY A 129 0.92 11.44 3.50
C GLY A 129 1.07 9.93 3.45
N MET A 130 1.59 9.32 4.53
CA MET A 130 1.84 7.88 4.65
C MET A 130 1.52 7.39 6.07
N CYS A 131 1.14 6.11 6.22
CA CYS A 131 0.87 5.52 7.53
C CYS A 131 2.13 4.87 8.14
N PRO A 132 2.34 4.95 9.47
CA PRO A 132 3.52 4.40 10.12
C PRO A 132 3.57 2.87 10.04
N GLU A 133 4.78 2.31 9.93
CA GLU A 133 5.06 0.88 10.01
C GLU A 133 6.09 0.60 11.11
N PRO A 134 5.67 0.42 12.36
CA PRO A 134 6.57 0.34 13.51
C PRO A 134 7.43 -0.93 13.57
N THR A 135 7.09 -1.97 12.80
CA THR A 135 7.76 -3.28 12.84
C THR A 135 9.01 -3.37 11.98
N VAL A 136 9.38 -2.30 11.27
CA VAL A 136 10.65 -2.26 10.54
C VAL A 136 11.81 -2.18 11.53
N ASP A 137 12.83 -3.01 11.33
CA ASP A 137 13.95 -3.15 12.24
C ASP A 137 14.85 -1.89 12.29
N LYS A 138 15.66 -1.86 13.37
CA LYS A 138 16.51 -0.70 13.63
C LYS A 138 17.63 -0.56 12.60
N SER A 139 18.21 -1.68 12.14
CA SER A 139 19.31 -1.66 11.18
C SER A 139 18.87 -1.05 9.85
N ARG A 140 17.67 -1.41 9.37
CA ARG A 140 17.09 -0.81 8.16
C ARG A 140 16.80 0.67 8.32
N LYS A 141 16.25 1.10 9.47
CA LYS A 141 16.05 2.53 9.77
C LYS A 141 17.38 3.31 9.79
N GLU A 142 18.44 2.72 10.36
CA GLU A 142 19.78 3.30 10.37
C GLU A 142 20.39 3.38 8.96
N PHE A 143 20.25 2.30 8.17
CA PHE A 143 20.69 2.26 6.78
C PHE A 143 20.06 3.36 5.93
N LEU A 144 18.77 3.64 6.12
CA LEU A 144 18.02 4.70 5.45
C LEU A 144 18.21 6.09 6.09
N ALA A 145 19.10 6.21 7.07
CA ALA A 145 19.37 7.45 7.81
C ALA A 145 18.11 8.10 8.43
N LEU A 146 17.15 7.29 8.87
CA LEU A 146 15.88 7.79 9.42
C LEU A 146 16.04 8.31 10.85
N LYS A 147 17.02 7.81 11.63
CA LYS A 147 17.30 8.24 13.02
C LYS A 147 16.01 8.43 13.85
N GLU A 148 15.52 9.67 13.93
CA GLU A 148 14.36 10.08 14.71
C GLU A 148 13.05 10.18 13.87
N TYR A 149 13.09 9.81 12.60
CA TYR A 149 11.91 9.77 11.75
C TYR A 149 11.24 8.40 11.78
N PRO A 150 9.89 8.33 11.81
CA PRO A 150 9.20 7.06 11.70
C PRO A 150 9.38 6.46 10.30
N TYR A 151 9.37 5.14 10.24
CA TYR A 151 9.26 4.44 8.96
C TYR A 151 7.78 4.29 8.62
N HIS A 152 7.43 4.51 7.34
CA HIS A 152 6.06 4.49 6.84
C HIS A 152 5.88 3.44 5.75
N ASN A 153 4.69 2.85 5.69
CA ASN A 153 4.29 1.90 4.65
C ASN A 153 3.79 2.64 3.40
N SER A 154 4.17 2.17 2.21
CA SER A 154 3.84 2.78 0.91
C SER A 154 2.54 2.29 0.26
N GLY A 155 1.77 1.43 0.92
CA GLY A 155 0.54 0.87 0.33
C GLY A 155 -0.64 1.84 0.23
N VAL A 156 -0.59 2.95 0.97
CA VAL A 156 -1.53 4.08 0.86
C VAL A 156 -0.74 5.37 0.91
N LEU A 157 -0.80 6.15 -0.19
CA LEU A 157 -0.08 7.41 -0.32
C LEU A 157 -1.05 8.52 -0.74
N LEU A 158 -1.20 9.54 0.10
CA LEU A 158 -1.86 10.78 -0.31
C LEU A 158 -0.79 11.75 -0.81
N ILE A 159 -0.83 12.13 -2.09
CA ILE A 159 0.23 12.89 -2.74
C ILE A 159 -0.30 14.23 -3.25
N ASP A 160 0.37 15.32 -2.85
CA ASP A 160 0.23 16.63 -3.48
C ASP A 160 1.11 16.64 -4.76
N LEU A 161 0.51 16.30 -5.90
CA LEU A 161 1.21 16.21 -7.17
C LEU A 161 1.68 17.58 -7.69
N LYS A 162 1.04 18.65 -7.29
CA LYS A 162 1.47 20.01 -7.64
C LYS A 162 2.81 20.34 -6.97
N LYS A 163 2.94 20.04 -5.66
CA LYS A 163 4.22 20.14 -4.94
C LYS A 163 5.24 19.14 -5.47
N TRP A 164 4.82 17.88 -5.69
CA TRP A 164 5.66 16.81 -6.22
C TRP A 164 6.38 17.24 -7.50
N ARG A 165 5.66 17.82 -8.45
CA ARG A 165 6.23 18.35 -9.70
C ARG A 165 7.10 19.57 -9.48
N ARG A 166 6.60 20.58 -8.74
CA ARG A 166 7.32 21.84 -8.50
C ARG A 166 8.68 21.63 -7.83
N GLU A 167 8.75 20.65 -6.93
CA GLU A 167 9.93 20.39 -6.11
C GLU A 167 10.75 19.21 -6.63
N GLU A 168 10.43 18.69 -7.82
CA GLU A 168 11.11 17.58 -8.49
C GLU A 168 11.27 16.35 -7.58
N ILE A 169 10.22 16.04 -6.81
CA ILE A 169 10.25 14.98 -5.79
C ILE A 169 10.56 13.61 -6.40
N GLY A 170 9.96 13.28 -7.55
CA GLY A 170 10.24 12.02 -8.25
C GLY A 170 11.74 11.85 -8.53
N LYS A 171 12.42 12.93 -8.98
CA LYS A 171 13.86 12.94 -9.20
C LYS A 171 14.63 12.68 -7.90
N LYS A 172 14.32 13.38 -6.81
CA LYS A 172 14.98 13.18 -5.51
C LYS A 172 14.87 11.74 -5.01
N VAL A 173 13.70 11.11 -5.17
CA VAL A 173 13.47 9.71 -4.74
C VAL A 173 14.28 8.75 -5.61
N ILE A 174 14.33 8.96 -6.92
CA ILE A 174 15.13 8.15 -7.85
C ILE A 174 16.63 8.32 -7.58
N GLU A 175 17.11 9.55 -7.35
CA GLU A 175 18.51 9.81 -6.98
C GLU A 175 18.89 9.10 -5.66
N PHE A 176 17.98 9.05 -4.69
CA PHE A 176 18.19 8.27 -3.46
C PHE A 176 18.30 6.77 -3.74
N TYR A 177 17.42 6.23 -4.61
CA TYR A 177 17.49 4.83 -5.01
C TYR A 177 18.80 4.51 -5.76
N GLN A 178 19.20 5.38 -6.66
CA GLN A 178 20.48 5.27 -7.39
C GLN A 178 21.69 5.35 -6.44
N PHE A 179 21.66 6.25 -5.45
CA PHE A 179 22.72 6.38 -4.43
C PHE A 179 22.93 5.06 -3.66
N HIS A 180 21.86 4.27 -3.47
CA HIS A 180 21.90 2.93 -2.90
C HIS A 180 22.11 1.83 -3.98
N GLU A 181 22.72 2.17 -5.12
CA GLU A 181 23.04 1.26 -6.22
C GLU A 181 21.82 0.50 -6.78
N GLY A 182 20.62 1.07 -6.67
CA GLY A 182 19.38 0.41 -7.06
C GLY A 182 19.03 -0.82 -6.22
N LYS A 183 19.58 -0.94 -5.02
CA LYS A 183 19.41 -2.10 -4.12
C LYS A 183 18.85 -1.64 -2.78
N LEU A 184 17.54 -1.70 -2.65
CA LEU A 184 16.82 -1.46 -1.40
C LEU A 184 15.94 -2.65 -1.09
N PHE A 185 15.67 -2.93 0.18
CA PHE A 185 14.87 -4.10 0.58
C PHE A 185 13.43 -4.01 0.04
N ALA A 186 12.77 -2.88 0.25
CA ALA A 186 11.49 -2.55 -0.38
C ALA A 186 11.69 -1.30 -1.24
N PRO A 187 12.00 -1.47 -2.53
CA PRO A 187 12.62 -0.44 -3.37
C PRO A 187 11.93 0.91 -3.35
N ASP A 188 10.64 0.94 -3.61
CA ASP A 188 9.83 2.16 -3.61
C ASP A 188 9.59 2.71 -2.19
N GLN A 189 9.27 1.82 -1.24
CA GLN A 189 8.96 2.20 0.13
C GLN A 189 10.19 2.75 0.85
N ASP A 190 11.35 2.11 0.71
CA ASP A 190 12.61 2.57 1.30
C ASP A 190 13.08 3.87 0.66
N ALA A 191 12.98 3.99 -0.69
CA ALA A 191 13.35 5.20 -1.40
C ALA A 191 12.49 6.41 -0.96
N LEU A 192 11.16 6.22 -0.83
CA LEU A 192 10.26 7.26 -0.32
C LEU A 192 10.61 7.66 1.12
N ASN A 193 10.80 6.69 2.01
CA ASN A 193 11.14 6.98 3.41
C ASN A 193 12.49 7.68 3.54
N GLY A 194 13.52 7.21 2.88
CA GLY A 194 14.86 7.76 2.98
C GLY A 194 14.98 9.16 2.37
N ALA A 195 14.44 9.32 1.15
CA ALA A 195 14.51 10.61 0.43
C ALA A 195 13.60 11.69 1.03
N LEU A 196 12.44 11.30 1.57
CA LEU A 196 11.38 12.24 1.95
C LEU A 196 11.10 12.29 3.46
N LYS A 197 11.96 11.75 4.31
CA LYS A 197 11.75 11.66 5.77
C LYS A 197 11.21 12.92 6.43
N GLU A 198 11.62 14.10 5.96
CA GLU A 198 11.18 15.41 6.46
C GLU A 198 9.90 15.93 5.76
N GLN A 199 9.50 15.31 4.65
CA GLN A 199 8.39 15.73 3.81
C GLN A 199 7.18 14.79 3.88
N ILE A 200 7.22 13.79 4.79
CA ILE A 200 6.12 12.85 5.02
C ILE A 200 5.21 13.39 6.12
N PHE A 201 3.92 13.47 5.83
CA PHE A 201 2.86 13.65 6.81
C PHE A 201 2.43 12.27 7.34
N THR A 202 2.48 12.05 8.65
CA THR A 202 2.06 10.78 9.23
C THR A 202 0.54 10.71 9.32
N LEU A 203 -0.05 9.86 8.48
CA LEU A 203 -1.49 9.59 8.46
C LEU A 203 -1.92 8.67 9.61
N PRO A 204 -3.18 8.76 10.05
CA PRO A 204 -3.79 7.78 10.96
C PRO A 204 -3.71 6.34 10.41
N ILE A 205 -3.41 5.36 11.28
CA ILE A 205 -3.28 3.95 10.87
C ILE A 205 -4.57 3.34 10.31
N SER A 206 -5.74 3.95 10.56
CA SER A 206 -7.01 3.53 9.98
C SER A 206 -7.02 3.58 8.46
N PHE A 207 -6.18 4.42 7.85
CA PHE A 207 -6.09 4.58 6.41
C PHE A 207 -5.12 3.61 5.72
N ASN A 208 -4.38 2.80 6.50
CA ASN A 208 -3.57 1.72 5.98
C ASN A 208 -3.41 0.67 7.09
N TYR A 209 -4.52 -0.02 7.38
CA TYR A 209 -4.62 -0.95 8.49
C TYR A 209 -4.24 -2.36 8.03
N PHE A 210 -3.16 -2.91 8.56
CA PHE A 210 -2.68 -4.24 8.23
C PHE A 210 -2.48 -5.11 9.46
N ASN A 211 -2.23 -6.39 9.27
CA ASN A 211 -2.26 -7.45 10.27
C ASN A 211 -1.41 -7.22 11.51
N ILE A 212 -0.31 -6.46 11.44
CA ILE A 212 0.54 -6.18 12.63
C ILE A 212 -0.26 -5.51 13.76
N TYR A 213 -1.26 -4.68 13.40
CA TYR A 213 -2.10 -3.99 14.39
C TYR A 213 -3.10 -4.92 15.08
N ASP A 214 -3.44 -6.07 14.48
CA ASP A 214 -4.23 -7.12 15.14
C ASP A 214 -3.36 -8.06 15.98
N VAL A 215 -2.15 -8.36 15.51
CA VAL A 215 -1.24 -9.34 16.10
C VAL A 215 -0.48 -8.80 17.30
N TYR A 216 0.00 -7.56 17.23
CA TYR A 216 0.81 -6.99 18.28
C TYR A 216 0.00 -6.10 19.23
N PRO A 217 0.17 -6.21 20.55
CA PRO A 217 -0.41 -5.27 21.51
C PRO A 217 0.23 -3.88 21.38
N TYR A 218 -0.53 -2.84 21.74
CA TYR A 218 -0.08 -1.46 21.71
C TYR A 218 1.31 -1.24 22.31
N LYS A 219 1.55 -1.80 23.49
CA LYS A 219 2.85 -1.68 24.20
C LYS A 219 4.02 -2.14 23.34
N THR A 220 3.84 -3.24 22.59
CA THR A 220 4.89 -3.78 21.71
C THR A 220 5.14 -2.84 20.53
N LEU A 221 4.08 -2.37 19.84
CA LEU A 221 4.23 -1.45 18.72
C LEU A 221 4.84 -0.11 19.14
N SER A 222 4.44 0.40 20.30
CA SER A 222 5.01 1.62 20.88
C SER A 222 6.51 1.46 21.21
N GLU A 223 6.93 0.28 21.69
CA GLU A 223 8.35 0.00 21.94
C GLU A 223 9.16 -0.10 20.64
N LEU A 224 8.61 -0.78 19.62
CA LEU A 224 9.24 -0.93 18.30
C LEU A 224 9.32 0.40 17.52
N SER A 225 8.45 1.36 17.83
CA SER A 225 8.47 2.68 17.20
C SER A 225 9.63 3.56 17.68
N LYS A 226 10.20 3.28 18.85
CA LYS A 226 11.28 4.12 19.44
C LYS A 226 12.48 4.28 18.50
N PRO A 227 13.12 5.47 18.49
CA PRO A 227 12.91 6.63 19.36
C PRO A 227 11.70 7.51 18.98
N THR A 228 11.01 7.23 17.87
CA THR A 228 9.82 8.00 17.46
C THR A 228 8.62 7.68 18.33
N LYS A 229 7.69 8.63 18.42
CA LYS A 229 6.44 8.44 19.14
C LYS A 229 5.44 7.68 18.27
N PHE A 230 4.88 6.58 18.78
CA PHE A 230 3.73 5.94 18.17
C PHE A 230 2.45 6.74 18.51
N ILE A 231 1.35 6.43 17.82
CA ILE A 231 0.04 7.05 18.10
C ILE A 231 -0.39 6.81 19.56
N SER A 232 -1.41 7.53 20.05
CA SER A 232 -1.95 7.29 21.37
C SER A 232 -2.60 5.91 21.49
N GLN A 233 -2.67 5.35 22.71
CA GLN A 233 -3.34 4.07 22.93
C GLN A 233 -4.86 4.18 22.66
N GLU A 234 -5.45 5.34 22.88
CA GLU A 234 -6.86 5.62 22.60
C GLU A 234 -7.12 5.56 21.09
N ASP A 235 -6.33 6.29 20.29
CA ASP A 235 -6.39 6.27 18.83
C ASP A 235 -6.15 4.87 18.28
N PHE A 236 -5.15 4.16 18.80
CA PHE A 236 -4.89 2.78 18.41
C PHE A 236 -6.10 1.87 18.62
N ASN A 237 -6.73 1.94 19.80
CA ASN A 237 -7.91 1.15 20.11
C ASN A 237 -9.11 1.54 19.25
N HIS A 238 -9.26 2.82 18.95
CA HIS A 238 -10.31 3.33 18.08
C HIS A 238 -10.14 2.81 16.63
N PHE A 239 -8.98 3.02 16.03
CA PHE A 239 -8.70 2.61 14.64
C PHE A 239 -8.70 1.09 14.45
N ARG A 240 -8.29 0.34 15.46
CA ARG A 240 -8.34 -1.11 15.45
C ARG A 240 -9.78 -1.64 15.38
N LYS A 241 -10.76 -0.94 15.96
CA LYS A 241 -12.18 -1.35 15.92
C LYS A 241 -12.80 -1.11 14.56
N ALA A 242 -12.55 0.05 13.97
CA ALA A 242 -13.16 0.50 12.73
C ALA A 242 -12.09 1.08 11.77
N PRO A 243 -11.28 0.24 11.12
CA PRO A 243 -10.34 0.70 10.13
C PRO A 243 -11.06 1.13 8.84
N THR A 244 -10.56 2.19 8.20
CA THR A 244 -11.13 2.74 6.97
C THR A 244 -10.61 2.01 5.73
N ILE A 245 -9.30 1.72 5.67
CA ILE A 245 -8.66 0.99 4.57
C ILE A 245 -7.88 -0.17 5.15
N ILE A 246 -8.22 -1.38 4.71
CA ILE A 246 -7.48 -2.60 5.03
C ILE A 246 -6.40 -2.81 3.97
N HIS A 247 -5.21 -3.20 4.40
CA HIS A 247 -4.13 -3.62 3.54
C HIS A 247 -3.74 -5.08 3.86
N TYR A 248 -3.94 -5.98 2.90
CA TYR A 248 -3.65 -7.41 3.04
C TYR A 248 -2.15 -7.69 2.81
N LEU A 249 -1.33 -7.07 3.67
CA LEU A 249 0.12 -7.12 3.57
C LEU A 249 0.69 -8.53 3.78
N GLY A 250 1.70 -8.88 2.99
CA GLY A 250 2.42 -10.16 3.09
C GLY A 250 1.63 -11.35 2.55
N GLU A 251 1.70 -12.49 3.25
CA GLU A 251 1.11 -13.74 2.78
C GLU A 251 -0.37 -13.91 3.19
N GLU A 252 -0.87 -13.10 4.12
CA GLU A 252 -2.24 -13.21 4.64
C GLU A 252 -3.31 -12.62 3.69
N ARG A 253 -3.21 -12.95 2.41
CA ARG A 253 -4.07 -12.46 1.33
C ARG A 253 -5.40 -13.22 1.28
N PRO A 254 -6.56 -12.52 1.24
CA PRO A 254 -7.89 -13.16 1.36
C PRO A 254 -8.26 -14.06 0.18
N TRP A 255 -7.64 -13.91 -0.99
CA TRP A 255 -7.84 -14.76 -2.16
C TRP A 255 -7.03 -16.06 -2.14
N ARG A 256 -6.24 -16.31 -1.09
CA ARG A 256 -5.50 -17.56 -0.88
C ARG A 256 -6.36 -18.56 -0.10
N LYS A 257 -6.44 -19.79 -0.58
CA LYS A 257 -7.21 -20.83 0.06
C LYS A 257 -6.64 -21.22 1.42
N GLY A 258 -7.52 -21.33 2.42
CA GLY A 258 -7.12 -21.57 3.82
C GLY A 258 -6.86 -20.30 4.63
N ASN A 259 -6.82 -19.11 3.99
CA ASN A 259 -6.67 -17.84 4.69
C ASN A 259 -7.84 -17.60 5.68
N THR A 260 -7.51 -17.05 6.86
CA THR A 260 -8.47 -16.73 7.94
C THR A 260 -8.39 -15.26 8.37
N HIS A 261 -7.96 -14.40 7.47
CA HIS A 261 -7.84 -12.96 7.73
C HIS A 261 -9.17 -12.38 8.23
N ARG A 262 -9.12 -11.47 9.22
CA ARG A 262 -10.29 -10.86 9.87
C ARG A 262 -11.28 -10.27 8.86
N PHE A 263 -10.79 -9.62 7.83
CA PHE A 263 -11.59 -8.93 6.79
C PHE A 263 -11.71 -9.74 5.48
N LYS A 264 -11.56 -11.07 5.53
CA LYS A 264 -11.72 -11.92 4.35
C LYS A 264 -13.13 -11.89 3.78
N LYS A 265 -14.14 -11.83 4.65
CA LYS A 265 -15.56 -11.81 4.24
C LYS A 265 -15.89 -10.55 3.45
N GLU A 266 -15.36 -9.42 3.89
CA GLU A 266 -15.52 -8.12 3.24
C GLU A 266 -14.88 -8.13 1.85
N TYR A 267 -13.65 -8.67 1.73
CA TYR A 267 -13.00 -8.84 0.43
C TYR A 267 -13.85 -9.68 -0.53
N LEU A 268 -14.32 -10.84 -0.10
CA LEU A 268 -15.15 -11.73 -0.92
C LEU A 268 -16.48 -11.08 -1.29
N TYR A 269 -17.08 -10.31 -0.39
CA TYR A 269 -18.30 -9.55 -0.68
C TYR A 269 -18.12 -8.58 -1.84
N TYR A 270 -17.03 -7.80 -1.86
CA TYR A 270 -16.76 -6.87 -2.96
C TYR A 270 -16.30 -7.60 -4.22
N LEU A 271 -15.51 -8.66 -4.12
CA LEU A 271 -15.12 -9.47 -5.27
C LEU A 271 -16.34 -9.99 -6.02
N HIS A 272 -17.36 -10.51 -5.30
CA HIS A 272 -18.60 -11.04 -5.89
C HIS A 272 -19.41 -9.97 -6.64
N LYS A 273 -19.18 -8.69 -6.40
CA LYS A 273 -19.81 -7.57 -7.12
C LYS A 273 -19.03 -7.15 -8.38
N THR A 274 -17.88 -7.72 -8.64
CA THR A 274 -17.06 -7.40 -9.82
C THR A 274 -17.29 -8.38 -10.96
N PRO A 275 -16.90 -8.02 -12.18
CA PRO A 275 -16.84 -8.96 -13.31
C PRO A 275 -15.87 -10.14 -13.11
N TRP A 276 -15.03 -10.12 -12.08
CA TRP A 276 -14.06 -11.17 -11.73
C TRP A 276 -14.53 -12.04 -10.54
N LYS A 277 -15.81 -12.07 -10.22
CA LYS A 277 -16.40 -12.81 -9.11
C LYS A 277 -16.08 -14.30 -9.10
N ASP A 278 -15.82 -14.88 -10.26
CA ASP A 278 -15.52 -16.30 -10.44
C ASP A 278 -14.00 -16.59 -10.48
N THR A 279 -13.17 -15.61 -10.13
CA THR A 279 -11.70 -15.81 -10.03
C THR A 279 -11.42 -16.89 -8.98
N PRO A 280 -10.70 -17.98 -9.34
CA PRO A 280 -10.40 -19.04 -8.40
C PRO A 280 -9.46 -18.54 -7.30
N MET A 281 -9.59 -19.13 -6.10
CA MET A 281 -8.64 -18.88 -5.02
C MET A 281 -7.30 -19.53 -5.34
N GLU A 282 -6.19 -18.87 -4.95
CA GLU A 282 -4.85 -19.45 -5.04
C GLU A 282 -4.75 -20.68 -4.14
N GLU A 283 -4.39 -21.82 -4.73
CA GLU A 283 -4.20 -23.10 -4.03
C GLU A 283 -2.80 -23.23 -3.43
N GLY A 284 -2.58 -24.26 -2.61
CA GLY A 284 -1.26 -24.58 -2.03
C GLY A 284 -0.98 -23.91 -0.67
N TRP A 285 -1.84 -23.01 -0.21
CA TRP A 285 -1.62 -22.19 0.99
C TRP A 285 -2.18 -22.78 2.30
N GLN A 286 -3.00 -23.85 2.22
CA GLN A 286 -3.75 -24.34 3.37
C GLN A 286 -2.84 -24.79 4.53
N LEU A 287 -1.77 -25.54 4.23
CA LEU A 287 -0.83 -26.01 5.25
C LEU A 287 -0.08 -24.81 5.89
N TYR A 288 0.35 -23.85 5.06
CA TYR A 288 0.97 -22.61 5.54
C TYR A 288 0.08 -21.92 6.57
N PHE A 289 -1.20 -21.69 6.26
CA PHE A 289 -2.11 -21.01 7.18
C PHE A 289 -2.41 -21.79 8.45
N VAL A 290 -2.45 -23.12 8.38
CA VAL A 290 -2.57 -23.95 9.59
C VAL A 290 -1.35 -23.77 10.49
N CYS A 291 -0.15 -23.92 9.94
CA CYS A 291 1.10 -23.74 10.69
C CYS A 291 1.24 -22.32 11.24
N PHE A 292 0.95 -21.31 10.41
CA PHE A 292 1.05 -19.90 10.82
C PHE A 292 0.04 -19.54 11.93
N ARG A 293 -1.17 -20.11 11.88
CA ARG A 293 -2.16 -19.94 12.93
C ARG A 293 -1.70 -20.57 14.25
N ILE A 294 -1.14 -21.79 14.20
CA ILE A 294 -0.58 -22.44 15.38
C ILE A 294 0.55 -21.59 15.96
N PHE A 295 1.49 -21.14 15.11
CA PHE A 295 2.57 -20.24 15.50
C PHE A 295 2.04 -18.97 16.19
N ASN A 296 1.02 -18.30 15.61
CA ASN A 296 0.43 -17.10 16.19
C ASN A 296 -0.22 -17.37 17.56
N ILE A 297 -0.88 -18.52 17.74
CA ILE A 297 -1.47 -18.91 19.04
C ILE A 297 -0.37 -19.13 20.10
N VAL A 298 0.68 -19.88 19.76
CA VAL A 298 1.80 -20.17 20.66
C VAL A 298 2.56 -18.90 21.02
N MET A 299 2.77 -18.01 20.07
CA MET A 299 3.55 -16.78 20.25
C MET A 299 2.75 -15.61 20.83
N LYS A 300 1.43 -15.74 20.98
CA LYS A 300 0.58 -14.66 21.52
C LYS A 300 1.05 -14.10 22.88
N PRO A 301 1.52 -14.92 23.85
CA PRO A 301 2.07 -14.41 25.11
C PRO A 301 3.46 -13.74 24.98
N PHE A 302 4.16 -13.95 23.87
CA PHE A 302 5.55 -13.55 23.66
C PHE A 302 5.72 -12.63 22.44
N PRO A 303 5.05 -11.45 22.37
CA PRO A 303 5.01 -10.63 21.17
C PRO A 303 6.40 -10.14 20.69
N MET A 304 7.31 -9.80 21.61
CA MET A 304 8.68 -9.40 21.24
C MET A 304 9.52 -10.56 20.70
N LEU A 305 9.31 -11.78 21.21
CA LEU A 305 9.98 -12.98 20.68
C LEU A 305 9.43 -13.30 19.28
N ARG A 306 8.09 -13.23 19.12
CA ARG A 306 7.46 -13.36 17.80
C ARG A 306 8.06 -12.38 16.80
N TYR A 307 8.18 -11.11 17.16
CA TYR A 307 8.79 -10.08 16.31
C TYR A 307 10.22 -10.47 15.90
N LYS A 308 11.06 -10.88 16.85
CA LYS A 308 12.44 -11.29 16.58
C LYS A 308 12.52 -12.49 15.62
N ILE A 309 11.66 -13.51 15.82
CA ILE A 309 11.61 -14.69 14.94
C ILE A 309 11.18 -14.29 13.54
N ILE A 310 10.08 -13.52 13.38
CA ILE A 310 9.62 -13.09 12.05
C ILE A 310 10.70 -12.25 11.37
N ASN A 311 11.31 -11.31 12.09
CA ASN A 311 12.35 -10.45 11.53
C ASN A 311 13.62 -11.23 11.12
N SER A 312 13.97 -12.31 11.83
CA SER A 312 15.11 -13.17 11.45
C SER A 312 14.86 -14.01 10.19
N LEU A 313 13.60 -14.16 9.76
CA LEU A 313 13.22 -14.82 8.51
C LEU A 313 13.21 -13.84 7.32
N ILE A 314 13.24 -12.54 7.59
CA ILE A 314 13.39 -11.51 6.58
C ILE A 314 14.88 -11.37 6.27
N PRO A 315 15.32 -11.44 5.01
CA PRO A 315 16.74 -11.26 4.68
C PRO A 315 17.27 -9.95 5.27
N SER A 316 18.40 -10.04 5.99
CA SER A 316 19.14 -8.84 6.43
C SER A 316 19.97 -8.32 5.25
N PHE A 317 20.14 -7.02 5.20
CA PHE A 317 21.06 -6.35 4.25
C PHE A 317 22.51 -6.74 4.52
#